data_da825445ea86aa190bf3358921d71965
#
_entry.id   da825445ea86aa190bf3358921d71965
#
_cell.length_a   1.000
_cell.length_b   1.000
_cell.length_c   1.000
_cell.angle_alpha   90.00
_cell.angle_beta   90.00
_cell.angle_gamma   90.00
#
_symmetry.space_group_name_H-M   'P 1'
#
loop_
_entity.id
_entity.type
_entity.pdbx_description
1 polymer ?
#
loop_
_entity_poly.entity_id
_entity_poly.type
_entity_poly.pdbx_seq_one_letter_code
_entity_poly.pdbx_strand_id
1 'polypeptide(L)'
;MAVKYLAGNRIQGTNAERVATSLPSGTYTGWKEIGRTTLSSAGDVIDVGSLPNKRYYMVIRNIIGGDGNMAVYNRLNGDTGSNYAYRQSENSATDSIANSQNMVVYDTGGDANDKFDITYISNLAGGEKLAIGHGINRNTAGVGNAPARGEFTWKWANTSNAITTINTLNDTNNQSGNFNTGSEVVVLGYDPTDTNTTDFWQELKTATVSSGDNLDSGIFTPKKYMWVQAWGKISPANGAPAIRVGNNSIDTGSNYAYRASSNGGNTGAVPNACNIDTAPAFIGNNETFFINMFIVNDSSKEKLMIWNIMLSSASGASNAPTRRKGVSKWVNTSNQINNIRIWNNASGDYSNGQIKVWGHD
;
A
#
# COMPACT_ATOMS: atom_id res chain seq x y z
N MET A 1 -18.84 -8.36 -44.15
CA MET A 1 -17.80 -8.72 -43.16
C MET A 1 -16.83 -7.61 -42.90
N ALA A 2 -16.34 -6.89 -43.89
CA ALA A 2 -15.41 -5.78 -43.73
C ALA A 2 -15.90 -4.67 -42.78
N VAL A 3 -17.20 -4.36 -42.83
CA VAL A 3 -17.82 -3.35 -41.97
C VAL A 3 -17.78 -3.74 -40.49
N LYS A 4 -17.91 -5.02 -40.18
CA LYS A 4 -17.85 -5.51 -38.80
C LYS A 4 -16.47 -5.36 -38.21
N TYR A 5 -15.42 -5.58 -39.00
CA TYR A 5 -14.05 -5.38 -38.54
C TYR A 5 -13.68 -3.91 -38.43
N LEU A 6 -14.16 -3.10 -39.35
CA LEU A 6 -14.02 -1.66 -39.27
C LEU A 6 -14.75 -1.10 -38.06
N ALA A 7 -15.93 -1.63 -37.73
CA ALA A 7 -16.62 -1.30 -36.51
C ALA A 7 -15.82 -1.70 -35.27
N GLY A 8 -15.23 -2.89 -35.25
CA GLY A 8 -14.32 -3.32 -34.20
C GLY A 8 -13.11 -2.41 -34.02
N ASN A 9 -12.48 -1.98 -35.10
CA ASN A 9 -11.42 -0.98 -35.03
C ASN A 9 -11.91 0.40 -34.63
N ARG A 10 -13.14 0.74 -34.96
CA ARG A 10 -13.78 1.99 -34.56
C ARG A 10 -14.21 2.01 -33.09
N ILE A 11 -14.28 0.87 -32.45
CA ILE A 11 -14.45 0.76 -31.02
C ILE A 11 -13.37 1.54 -30.26
N GLN A 12 -12.25 1.74 -30.89
CA GLN A 12 -11.23 2.65 -30.39
C GLN A 12 -11.57 4.13 -30.62
N GLY A 13 -12.66 4.42 -31.30
CA GLY A 13 -13.09 5.77 -31.64
C GLY A 13 -13.74 6.55 -30.52
N THR A 14 -14.41 5.90 -29.57
CA THR A 14 -14.97 6.53 -28.37
C THR A 14 -14.35 5.93 -27.11
N ASN A 15 -14.24 6.73 -26.06
CA ASN A 15 -13.68 6.28 -24.79
C ASN A 15 -14.48 5.12 -24.17
N ALA A 16 -15.80 5.15 -24.28
CA ALA A 16 -16.67 4.09 -23.77
C ALA A 16 -16.47 2.77 -24.54
N GLU A 17 -16.40 2.85 -25.85
CA GLU A 17 -16.17 1.68 -26.70
C GLU A 17 -14.75 1.11 -26.51
N ARG A 18 -13.77 1.98 -26.33
CA ARG A 18 -12.38 1.58 -26.09
C ARG A 18 -12.22 0.84 -24.77
N VAL A 19 -12.84 1.33 -23.72
CA VAL A 19 -12.85 0.69 -22.40
C VAL A 19 -13.59 -0.65 -22.45
N ALA A 20 -14.70 -0.72 -23.18
CA ALA A 20 -15.48 -1.94 -23.29
C ALA A 20 -14.77 -3.09 -24.04
N THR A 21 -13.78 -2.78 -24.88
CA THR A 21 -13.16 -3.78 -25.76
C THR A 21 -11.68 -4.03 -25.52
N SER A 22 -10.99 -3.16 -24.83
CA SER A 22 -9.54 -3.26 -24.67
C SER A 22 -9.10 -3.93 -23.38
N LEU A 23 -9.96 -4.02 -22.38
CA LEU A 23 -9.63 -4.60 -21.10
C LEU A 23 -10.72 -5.54 -20.60
N PRO A 24 -10.38 -6.72 -20.08
CA PRO A 24 -11.31 -7.59 -19.40
C PRO A 24 -12.02 -6.84 -18.26
N SER A 25 -13.33 -7.06 -18.12
CA SER A 25 -14.13 -6.43 -17.07
C SER A 25 -13.51 -6.68 -15.69
N GLY A 26 -13.32 -5.61 -14.92
CA GLY A 26 -12.81 -5.68 -13.56
C GLY A 26 -11.29 -5.67 -13.40
N THR A 27 -10.54 -5.49 -14.49
CA THR A 27 -9.06 -5.48 -14.44
C THR A 27 -8.44 -4.07 -14.43
N TYR A 28 -9.25 -3.04 -14.68
CA TYR A 28 -8.77 -1.67 -14.85
C TYR A 28 -8.93 -0.85 -13.56
N THR A 29 -7.83 -0.28 -13.06
CA THR A 29 -7.83 0.60 -11.88
C THR A 29 -7.65 2.08 -12.24
N GLY A 30 -7.21 2.39 -13.44
CA GLY A 30 -6.96 3.74 -13.94
C GLY A 30 -5.61 4.33 -13.55
N TRP A 31 -4.82 3.67 -12.73
CA TRP A 31 -3.49 4.13 -12.34
C TRP A 31 -2.45 3.74 -13.39
N LYS A 32 -1.77 4.73 -13.96
CA LYS A 32 -0.73 4.53 -14.95
C LYS A 32 0.63 4.90 -14.36
N GLU A 33 1.65 4.07 -14.57
CA GLU A 33 3.01 4.46 -14.27
C GLU A 33 3.43 5.64 -15.17
N ILE A 34 3.89 6.71 -14.56
CA ILE A 34 4.30 7.95 -15.22
C ILE A 34 5.75 8.31 -14.94
N GLY A 35 6.39 7.61 -14.04
CA GLY A 35 7.80 7.73 -13.74
C GLY A 35 8.28 6.69 -12.74
N ARG A 36 9.53 6.30 -12.89
CA ARG A 36 10.24 5.36 -12.00
C ARG A 36 11.70 5.69 -11.96
N THR A 37 12.31 5.58 -10.80
CA THR A 37 13.76 5.61 -10.63
C THR A 37 14.18 4.55 -9.63
N THR A 38 15.14 3.73 -10.05
CA THR A 38 15.77 2.69 -9.23
C THR A 38 17.25 3.00 -9.10
N LEU A 39 17.79 2.98 -7.89
CA LEU A 39 19.22 3.20 -7.66
C LEU A 39 20.04 2.03 -8.17
N SER A 40 20.97 2.31 -9.07
CA SER A 40 22.00 1.36 -9.53
C SER A 40 23.23 1.30 -8.62
N SER A 41 23.38 2.26 -7.72
CA SER A 41 24.39 2.32 -6.67
C SER A 41 23.80 3.02 -5.45
N ALA A 42 24.40 2.83 -4.27
CA ALA A 42 23.97 3.52 -3.06
C ALA A 42 24.04 5.05 -3.23
N GLY A 43 23.09 5.77 -2.63
CA GLY A 43 23.02 7.22 -2.72
C GLY A 43 21.92 7.81 -1.84
N ASP A 44 21.91 9.15 -1.72
CA ASP A 44 21.02 9.90 -0.84
C ASP A 44 19.78 10.44 -1.53
N VAL A 45 19.67 10.28 -2.83
CA VAL A 45 18.61 10.90 -3.62
C VAL A 45 18.05 9.96 -4.65
N ILE A 46 16.72 9.88 -4.72
CA ILE A 46 15.98 9.21 -5.78
C ILE A 46 15.04 10.24 -6.39
N ASP A 47 15.39 10.73 -7.56
CA ASP A 47 14.61 11.73 -8.30
C ASP A 47 13.78 11.05 -9.38
N VAL A 48 12.47 11.30 -9.36
CA VAL A 48 11.57 10.93 -10.44
C VAL A 48 11.09 12.20 -11.11
N GLY A 49 11.70 12.53 -12.24
CA GLY A 49 11.44 13.77 -12.99
C GLY A 49 10.63 13.57 -14.25
N SER A 50 10.39 14.67 -14.97
CA SER A 50 9.63 14.70 -16.23
C SER A 50 8.21 14.16 -16.08
N LEU A 51 7.60 14.33 -14.90
CA LEU A 51 6.27 13.84 -14.62
C LEU A 51 5.22 14.67 -15.38
N PRO A 52 4.30 14.04 -16.11
CA PRO A 52 3.15 14.73 -16.68
C PRO A 52 2.22 15.26 -15.57
N ASN A 53 1.59 16.40 -15.82
CA ASN A 53 0.61 16.95 -14.90
C ASN A 53 -0.61 16.03 -14.81
N LYS A 54 -0.85 15.45 -13.64
CA LYS A 54 -1.99 14.59 -13.32
C LYS A 54 -2.77 15.15 -12.14
N ARG A 55 -4.04 14.87 -12.08
CA ARG A 55 -4.91 15.28 -10.99
C ARG A 55 -4.54 14.62 -9.67
N TYR A 56 -4.16 13.34 -9.73
CA TYR A 56 -3.78 12.54 -8.59
C TYR A 56 -2.51 11.77 -8.88
N TYR A 57 -1.68 11.63 -7.84
CA TYR A 57 -0.50 10.76 -7.88
C TYR A 57 -0.61 9.72 -6.78
N MET A 58 -0.12 8.52 -7.05
CA MET A 58 0.20 7.50 -6.06
C MET A 58 1.70 7.27 -6.16
N VAL A 59 2.41 7.49 -5.06
CA VAL A 59 3.85 7.29 -4.97
C VAL A 59 4.10 6.04 -4.14
N ILE A 60 4.82 5.10 -4.71
CA ILE A 60 5.24 3.85 -4.09
C ILE A 60 6.73 3.95 -3.86
N ARG A 61 7.18 3.84 -2.61
CA ARG A 61 8.61 3.84 -2.27
C ARG A 61 8.99 2.52 -1.64
N ASN A 62 10.00 1.88 -2.21
CA ASN A 62 10.67 0.73 -1.64
C ASN A 62 12.13 1.12 -1.40
N ILE A 63 12.47 1.47 -0.19
CA ILE A 63 13.80 1.88 0.21
C ILE A 63 14.50 0.72 0.88
N ILE A 64 15.60 0.30 0.30
CA ILE A 64 16.46 -0.76 0.82
C ILE A 64 17.44 -0.14 1.80
N GLY A 65 17.52 -0.72 2.99
CA GLY A 65 18.40 -0.29 4.06
C GLY A 65 19.88 -0.32 3.66
N GLY A 66 20.58 0.72 4.01
CA GLY A 66 22.00 0.91 3.69
C GLY A 66 22.95 0.54 4.82
N ASP A 67 24.10 1.16 4.80
CA ASP A 67 25.23 0.93 5.70
C ASP A 67 25.24 1.83 6.94
N GLY A 68 24.28 2.70 7.07
CA GLY A 68 24.14 3.63 8.20
C GLY A 68 22.71 4.10 8.37
N ASN A 69 22.50 5.00 9.33
CA ASN A 69 21.20 5.58 9.58
C ASN A 69 20.74 6.41 8.37
N MET A 70 19.50 6.22 7.97
CA MET A 70 18.83 6.98 6.92
C MET A 70 17.41 7.33 7.33
N ALA A 71 16.94 8.49 6.92
CA ALA A 71 15.56 8.93 7.08
C ALA A 71 15.01 9.36 5.72
N VAL A 72 13.77 9.03 5.45
CA VAL A 72 13.15 9.28 4.14
C VAL A 72 12.37 10.59 4.18
N TYR A 73 12.80 11.52 3.36
CA TYR A 73 12.14 12.82 3.15
C TYR A 73 11.68 12.97 1.72
N ASN A 74 10.84 13.97 1.50
CA ASN A 74 10.34 14.29 0.16
C ASN A 74 10.34 15.78 -0.09
N ARG A 75 10.64 16.14 -1.35
CA ARG A 75 10.38 17.45 -1.95
C ARG A 75 9.63 17.29 -3.26
N LEU A 76 8.96 18.33 -3.66
CA LEU A 76 8.34 18.46 -4.98
C LEU A 76 9.07 19.54 -5.77
N ASN A 77 9.37 19.23 -7.03
CA ASN A 77 10.04 20.18 -7.94
C ASN A 77 11.37 20.75 -7.42
N GLY A 78 12.05 20.02 -6.53
CA GLY A 78 13.29 20.49 -5.92
C GLY A 78 13.13 21.73 -5.01
N ASP A 79 11.92 22.06 -4.59
CA ASP A 79 11.66 23.25 -3.76
C ASP A 79 12.32 23.10 -2.39
N THR A 80 13.31 23.96 -2.12
CA THR A 80 14.05 24.04 -0.84
C THR A 80 13.56 25.15 0.06
N GLY A 81 12.52 25.88 -0.34
CA GLY A 81 11.89 26.92 0.47
C GLY A 81 11.09 26.34 1.63
N SER A 82 10.78 27.19 2.61
CA SER A 82 9.94 26.81 3.78
C SER A 82 8.46 26.69 3.41
N ASN A 83 8.17 25.91 2.37
CA ASN A 83 6.85 25.81 1.73
C ASN A 83 6.07 24.55 2.12
N TYR A 84 6.58 23.76 3.05
CA TYR A 84 5.94 22.52 3.49
C TYR A 84 5.46 22.61 4.92
N ALA A 85 4.38 21.87 5.20
CA ALA A 85 3.95 21.58 6.54
C ALA A 85 3.44 20.14 6.59
N TYR A 86 3.65 19.45 7.71
CA TYR A 86 3.22 18.07 7.86
C TYR A 86 2.75 17.75 9.27
N ARG A 87 2.00 16.68 9.37
CA ARG A 87 1.58 16.02 10.59
C ARG A 87 1.85 14.52 10.45
N GLN A 88 2.43 13.94 11.47
CA GLN A 88 2.74 12.51 11.47
C GLN A 88 2.45 11.87 12.82
N SER A 89 2.19 10.57 12.80
CA SER A 89 2.09 9.71 13.97
C SER A 89 2.96 8.46 13.74
N GLU A 90 3.76 8.14 14.71
CA GLU A 90 4.56 6.92 14.71
C GLU A 90 4.06 5.96 15.77
N ASN A 91 3.87 4.68 15.40
CA ASN A 91 3.52 3.61 16.34
C ASN A 91 2.33 3.93 17.26
N SER A 92 1.37 4.74 16.77
CA SER A 92 0.22 5.27 17.53
C SER A 92 0.59 6.29 18.63
N ALA A 93 1.74 6.89 18.55
CA ALA A 93 2.04 8.07 19.37
C ALA A 93 1.13 9.24 18.99
N THR A 94 1.03 10.22 19.88
CA THR A 94 0.35 11.48 19.59
C THR A 94 0.97 12.13 18.35
N ASP A 95 0.13 12.73 17.52
CA ASP A 95 0.57 13.42 16.32
C ASP A 95 1.63 14.49 16.63
N SER A 96 2.74 14.44 15.92
CA SER A 96 3.70 15.54 15.85
C SER A 96 3.40 16.42 14.64
N ILE A 97 3.72 17.70 14.74
CA ILE A 97 3.51 18.69 13.67
C ILE A 97 4.80 19.43 13.37
N ALA A 98 4.99 19.78 12.11
CA ALA A 98 6.04 20.71 11.69
C ALA A 98 5.51 21.65 10.61
N ASN A 99 5.80 22.92 10.75
CA ASN A 99 5.37 23.99 9.86
C ASN A 99 6.59 24.66 9.26
N SER A 100 6.40 25.28 8.09
CA SER A 100 7.44 26.06 7.39
C SER A 100 8.73 25.25 7.16
N GLN A 101 8.59 24.01 6.74
CA GLN A 101 9.67 23.10 6.47
C GLN A 101 10.11 23.19 5.00
N ASN A 102 11.35 22.82 4.72
CA ASN A 102 11.89 22.72 3.36
C ASN A 102 11.75 21.32 2.74
N MET A 103 11.16 20.39 3.48
CA MET A 103 10.85 19.01 3.06
C MET A 103 9.84 18.41 4.02
N VAL A 104 9.27 17.27 3.64
CA VAL A 104 8.36 16.50 4.49
C VAL A 104 8.96 15.14 4.82
N VAL A 105 8.74 14.67 6.04
CA VAL A 105 9.19 13.36 6.49
C VAL A 105 8.22 12.26 6.08
N TYR A 106 8.75 11.10 5.74
CA TYR A 106 8.01 9.88 5.43
C TYR A 106 8.34 8.72 6.36
N ASP A 107 9.36 8.88 7.17
CA ASP A 107 9.89 7.80 7.95
C ASP A 107 9.66 7.96 9.43
N THR A 108 9.69 6.84 10.09
CA THR A 108 9.50 6.65 11.52
C THR A 108 10.81 6.56 12.28
N GLY A 109 11.92 7.08 11.76
CA GLY A 109 13.21 7.16 12.48
C GLY A 109 14.41 6.94 11.58
N GLY A 110 15.54 7.51 12.01
CA GLY A 110 16.84 7.32 11.37
C GLY A 110 17.45 5.98 11.72
N ASP A 111 17.39 5.01 10.80
CA ASP A 111 18.01 3.69 10.95
C ASP A 111 18.38 3.09 9.57
N ALA A 112 19.06 1.96 9.57
CA ALA A 112 19.53 1.25 8.39
C ALA A 112 18.55 0.20 7.85
N ASN A 113 17.26 0.27 8.20
CA ASN A 113 16.29 -0.75 7.86
C ASN A 113 15.57 -0.48 6.53
N ASP A 114 15.06 -1.53 5.91
CA ASP A 114 14.21 -1.42 4.73
C ASP A 114 12.90 -0.71 5.08
N LYS A 115 12.41 0.13 4.17
CA LYS A 115 11.19 0.93 4.35
C LYS A 115 10.32 0.82 3.11
N PHE A 116 9.01 0.83 3.34
CA PHE A 116 8.02 0.81 2.26
C PHE A 116 6.90 1.77 2.60
N ASP A 117 6.49 2.61 1.66
CA ASP A 117 5.35 3.49 1.85
C ASP A 117 4.50 3.66 0.59
N ILE A 118 3.24 4.00 0.82
CA ILE A 118 2.28 4.42 -0.21
C ILE A 118 1.78 5.81 0.16
N THR A 119 1.93 6.75 -0.76
CA THR A 119 1.47 8.12 -0.60
C THR A 119 0.55 8.53 -1.74
N TYR A 120 -0.60 9.08 -1.41
CA TYR A 120 -1.53 9.68 -2.37
C TYR A 120 -1.42 11.20 -2.31
N ILE A 121 -1.33 11.83 -3.47
CA ILE A 121 -1.19 13.29 -3.59
C ILE A 121 -2.33 13.82 -4.46
N SER A 122 -3.02 14.84 -3.97
CA SER A 122 -3.97 15.65 -4.74
C SER A 122 -3.23 16.87 -5.32
N ASN A 123 -3.18 16.94 -6.64
CA ASN A 123 -2.50 18.02 -7.38
C ASN A 123 -3.54 18.96 -8.00
N LEU A 124 -4.32 19.62 -7.15
CA LEU A 124 -5.35 20.55 -7.59
C LEU A 124 -4.71 21.82 -8.18
N ALA A 125 -5.09 22.18 -9.40
CA ALA A 125 -4.71 23.46 -9.99
C ALA A 125 -5.29 24.62 -9.17
N GLY A 126 -4.47 25.63 -8.87
CA GLY A 126 -4.85 26.78 -8.05
C GLY A 126 -4.96 26.49 -6.55
N GLY A 127 -4.75 25.24 -6.09
CA GLY A 127 -4.76 24.86 -4.69
C GLY A 127 -3.39 24.37 -4.19
N GLU A 128 -3.20 24.38 -2.87
CA GLU A 128 -2.07 23.70 -2.24
C GLU A 128 -2.11 22.20 -2.56
N LYS A 129 -0.96 21.57 -2.70
CA LYS A 129 -0.86 20.13 -2.94
C LYS A 129 -0.96 19.41 -1.59
N LEU A 130 -1.92 18.51 -1.48
CA LEU A 130 -2.21 17.78 -0.23
C LEU A 130 -1.85 16.31 -0.41
N ALA A 131 -1.29 15.70 0.63
CA ALA A 131 -0.98 14.28 0.61
C ALA A 131 -1.34 13.56 1.90
N ILE A 132 -1.65 12.28 1.73
CA ILE A 132 -1.82 11.31 2.81
C ILE A 132 -0.98 10.08 2.51
N GLY A 133 -0.34 9.53 3.52
CA GLY A 133 0.50 8.35 3.36
C GLY A 133 0.52 7.45 4.57
N HIS A 134 0.95 6.23 4.32
CA HIS A 134 1.14 5.20 5.32
C HIS A 134 2.40 4.43 4.98
N GLY A 135 3.28 4.27 5.97
CA GLY A 135 4.59 3.66 5.81
C GLY A 135 4.86 2.58 6.84
N ILE A 136 5.75 1.68 6.47
CA ILE A 136 6.34 0.66 7.30
C ILE A 136 7.86 0.80 7.27
N ASN A 137 8.47 0.80 8.43
CA ASN A 137 9.89 0.53 8.60
C ASN A 137 10.02 -0.89 9.14
N ARG A 138 10.79 -1.72 8.46
CA ARG A 138 10.99 -3.13 8.80
C ARG A 138 11.43 -3.32 10.27
N ASN A 139 12.11 -2.32 10.85
CA ASN A 139 12.83 -2.45 12.11
C ASN A 139 13.92 -3.54 11.99
N THR A 140 14.48 -4.00 13.06
CA THR A 140 15.47 -5.09 13.04
C THR A 140 14.90 -6.33 12.34
N ALA A 141 15.71 -6.99 11.54
CA ALA A 141 15.33 -8.21 10.84
C ALA A 141 14.90 -9.33 11.81
N GLY A 142 14.11 -10.24 11.29
CA GLY A 142 13.62 -11.41 12.03
C GLY A 142 12.26 -11.19 12.70
N VAL A 143 11.62 -12.28 12.98
CA VAL A 143 10.22 -12.34 13.48
C VAL A 143 10.10 -11.83 14.93
N GLY A 144 11.18 -11.83 15.71
CA GLY A 144 11.20 -11.30 17.07
C GLY A 144 11.03 -9.78 17.18
N ASN A 145 11.09 -9.06 16.07
CA ASN A 145 11.04 -7.60 16.04
C ASN A 145 9.84 -7.15 15.17
N ALA A 146 8.83 -6.60 15.83
CA ALA A 146 7.69 -6.03 15.11
C ALA A 146 8.10 -4.76 14.34
N PRO A 147 7.57 -4.55 13.12
CA PRO A 147 7.88 -3.36 12.34
C PRO A 147 7.36 -2.08 13.00
N ALA A 148 7.96 -0.95 12.67
CA ALA A 148 7.44 0.36 13.01
C ALA A 148 6.43 0.82 11.94
N ARG A 149 5.41 1.58 12.37
CA ARG A 149 4.33 2.10 11.55
C ARG A 149 4.34 3.62 11.56
N GLY A 150 4.33 4.23 10.38
CA GLY A 150 4.20 5.67 10.19
C GLY A 150 2.92 6.03 9.45
N GLU A 151 2.27 7.09 9.89
CA GLU A 151 1.14 7.71 9.23
C GLU A 151 1.42 9.19 9.12
N PHE A 152 1.21 9.74 7.95
CA PHE A 152 1.54 11.13 7.68
C PHE A 152 0.57 11.79 6.72
N THR A 153 0.38 13.08 6.96
CA THR A 153 -0.28 13.99 6.04
C THR A 153 0.60 15.21 5.87
N TRP A 154 0.66 15.73 4.67
CA TRP A 154 1.44 16.94 4.41
C TRP A 154 0.84 17.80 3.32
N LYS A 155 1.31 19.03 3.26
CA LYS A 155 1.01 19.97 2.18
C LYS A 155 2.25 20.63 1.65
N TRP A 156 2.20 20.94 0.37
CA TRP A 156 3.10 21.89 -0.30
C TRP A 156 2.30 23.13 -0.65
N ALA A 157 2.70 24.28 -0.10
CA ALA A 157 1.98 25.55 -0.20
C ALA A 157 2.10 26.24 -1.56
N ASN A 158 2.47 25.50 -2.61
CA ASN A 158 2.54 26.02 -3.98
C ASN A 158 1.20 25.81 -4.69
N THR A 159 0.55 26.91 -5.05
CA THR A 159 -0.73 26.90 -5.74
C THR A 159 -0.61 27.06 -7.25
N SER A 160 0.57 27.43 -7.75
CA SER A 160 0.77 27.83 -9.16
C SER A 160 1.37 26.72 -10.02
N ASN A 161 2.29 25.92 -9.46
CA ASN A 161 3.05 24.97 -10.25
C ASN A 161 2.42 23.56 -10.19
N ALA A 162 2.41 22.88 -11.33
CA ALA A 162 2.20 21.45 -11.38
C ALA A 162 3.40 20.71 -10.78
N ILE A 163 3.16 19.49 -10.30
CA ILE A 163 4.23 18.59 -9.88
C ILE A 163 4.90 18.03 -11.14
N THR A 164 6.18 18.27 -11.31
CA THR A 164 7.00 17.77 -12.41
C THR A 164 8.14 16.87 -11.96
N THR A 165 8.44 16.91 -10.65
CA THR A 165 9.48 16.06 -10.06
C THR A 165 9.08 15.70 -8.62
N ILE A 166 9.32 14.46 -8.24
CA ILE A 166 9.24 13.97 -6.88
C ILE A 166 10.64 13.56 -6.46
N ASN A 167 11.19 14.25 -5.46
CA ASN A 167 12.52 14.00 -4.92
C ASN A 167 12.36 13.23 -3.60
N THR A 168 12.87 12.03 -3.52
CA THR A 168 12.99 11.26 -2.28
C THR A 168 14.44 11.40 -1.80
N LEU A 169 14.61 11.85 -0.56
CA LEU A 169 15.89 12.32 -0.03
C LEU A 169 16.21 11.64 1.29
N ASN A 170 17.47 11.34 1.52
CA ASN A 170 18.01 11.15 2.86
C ASN A 170 18.45 12.51 3.44
N ASP A 171 18.21 12.75 4.73
CA ASP A 171 18.71 13.97 5.38
C ASP A 171 20.19 13.81 5.76
N THR A 172 21.06 14.12 4.81
CA THR A 172 22.51 14.01 4.98
C THR A 172 23.11 14.90 6.08
N ASN A 173 22.36 15.89 6.57
CA ASN A 173 22.80 16.70 7.71
C ASN A 173 22.66 15.96 9.06
N ASN A 174 21.71 15.03 9.14
CA ASN A 174 21.39 14.32 10.39
C ASN A 174 21.58 12.81 10.28
N GLN A 175 21.78 12.27 9.06
CA GLN A 175 21.88 10.84 8.78
C GLN A 175 23.18 10.53 8.05
N SER A 176 23.85 9.44 8.46
CA SER A 176 25.16 9.05 7.94
C SER A 176 25.13 7.95 6.88
N GLY A 177 23.96 7.33 6.68
CA GLY A 177 23.78 6.24 5.73
C GLY A 177 23.24 6.69 4.38
N ASN A 178 23.28 5.80 3.41
CA ASN A 178 22.72 5.98 2.07
C ASN A 178 21.55 5.00 1.86
N PHE A 179 20.62 5.34 0.98
CA PHE A 179 19.72 4.35 0.36
C PHE A 179 20.55 3.36 -0.42
N ASN A 180 20.32 2.07 -0.24
CA ASN A 180 21.12 1.05 -0.90
C ASN A 180 20.68 0.83 -2.37
N THR A 181 21.55 0.19 -3.14
CA THR A 181 21.26 -0.25 -4.51
C THR A 181 19.95 -1.02 -4.58
N GLY A 182 19.13 -0.74 -5.57
CA GLY A 182 17.80 -1.33 -5.74
C GLY A 182 16.67 -0.60 -5.00
N SER A 183 16.99 0.45 -4.20
CA SER A 183 15.97 1.37 -3.69
C SER A 183 15.25 2.03 -4.86
N GLU A 184 13.91 2.13 -4.76
CA GLU A 184 13.09 2.50 -5.91
C GLU A 184 11.92 3.40 -5.49
N VAL A 185 11.63 4.36 -6.36
CA VAL A 185 10.43 5.19 -6.30
C VAL A 185 9.66 5.04 -7.60
N VAL A 186 8.41 4.60 -7.51
CA VAL A 186 7.46 4.51 -8.62
C VAL A 186 6.38 5.55 -8.44
N VAL A 187 6.12 6.32 -9.48
CA VAL A 187 5.06 7.34 -9.50
C VAL A 187 3.97 6.93 -10.47
N LEU A 188 2.78 6.74 -9.95
CA LEU A 188 1.58 6.50 -10.73
C LEU A 188 0.77 7.79 -10.83
N GLY A 189 0.18 8.03 -11.97
CA GLY A 189 -0.71 9.16 -12.22
C GLY A 189 -2.11 8.70 -12.59
N TYR A 190 -3.10 9.46 -12.16
CA TYR A 190 -4.50 9.30 -12.55
C TYR A 190 -5.13 10.66 -12.82
N ASP A 191 -5.85 10.74 -13.90
CA ASP A 191 -6.73 11.87 -14.20
C ASP A 191 -8.08 11.32 -14.70
N PRO A 192 -9.22 11.82 -14.18
CA PRO A 192 -10.55 11.38 -14.65
C PRO A 192 -10.78 11.55 -16.15
N THR A 193 -9.99 12.43 -16.79
CA THR A 193 -10.07 12.67 -18.26
C THR A 193 -9.13 11.78 -19.06
N ASP A 194 -8.31 10.95 -18.40
CA ASP A 194 -7.37 10.06 -19.08
C ASP A 194 -8.10 8.98 -19.88
N THR A 195 -7.62 8.75 -21.08
CA THR A 195 -8.09 7.70 -21.98
C THR A 195 -7.14 6.51 -22.01
N ASN A 196 -6.72 6.06 -20.86
CA ASN A 196 -5.68 5.03 -20.73
C ASN A 196 -6.18 3.65 -21.16
N THR A 197 -5.35 2.96 -21.93
CA THR A 197 -5.52 1.56 -22.32
C THR A 197 -4.59 0.61 -21.55
N THR A 198 -3.73 1.16 -20.68
CA THR A 198 -2.78 0.41 -19.87
C THR A 198 -2.99 0.79 -18.41
N ASP A 199 -2.82 -0.18 -17.54
CA ASP A 199 -2.94 -0.03 -16.09
C ASP A 199 -1.68 -0.58 -15.42
N PHE A 200 -1.18 0.12 -14.39
CA PHE A 200 -0.10 -0.39 -13.57
C PHE A 200 -0.54 -1.64 -12.80
N TRP A 201 -1.71 -1.58 -12.16
CA TRP A 201 -2.23 -2.67 -11.36
C TRP A 201 -2.92 -3.72 -12.25
N GLN A 202 -2.17 -4.73 -12.67
CA GLN A 202 -2.70 -5.86 -13.44
C GLN A 202 -3.33 -6.89 -12.50
N GLU A 203 -4.51 -7.38 -12.82
CA GLU A 203 -5.16 -8.43 -12.05
C GLU A 203 -4.35 -9.72 -12.13
N LEU A 204 -3.91 -10.22 -10.98
CA LEU A 204 -3.20 -11.49 -10.85
C LEU A 204 -4.16 -12.62 -10.50
N LYS A 205 -5.13 -12.35 -9.64
CA LYS A 205 -6.10 -13.35 -9.20
C LYS A 205 -7.36 -12.72 -8.61
N THR A 206 -8.47 -13.37 -8.86
CA THR A 206 -9.75 -13.16 -8.15
C THR A 206 -10.26 -14.51 -7.68
N ALA A 207 -10.68 -14.60 -6.42
CA ALA A 207 -11.29 -15.79 -5.84
C ALA A 207 -12.46 -15.42 -4.94
N THR A 208 -13.42 -16.35 -4.83
CA THR A 208 -14.62 -16.18 -4.00
C THR A 208 -14.75 -17.35 -3.03
N VAL A 209 -15.47 -17.13 -1.93
CA VAL A 209 -15.81 -18.14 -0.96
C VAL A 209 -17.30 -18.06 -0.60
N SER A 210 -17.93 -19.19 -0.31
CA SER A 210 -19.33 -19.26 0.12
C SER A 210 -19.53 -20.16 1.35
N SER A 211 -18.46 -20.78 1.87
CA SER A 211 -18.50 -21.63 3.06
C SER A 211 -17.08 -21.87 3.60
N GLY A 212 -16.97 -22.30 4.86
CA GLY A 212 -15.70 -22.63 5.54
C GLY A 212 -14.91 -21.42 5.99
N ASP A 213 -13.73 -21.66 6.57
CA ASP A 213 -12.93 -20.66 7.29
C ASP A 213 -11.95 -19.87 6.42
N ASN A 214 -11.80 -20.21 5.14
CA ASN A 214 -10.71 -19.72 4.33
C ASN A 214 -11.17 -19.01 3.05
N LEU A 215 -10.86 -17.75 2.93
CA LEU A 215 -10.92 -17.03 1.66
C LEU A 215 -9.50 -17.00 1.07
N ASP A 216 -9.23 -17.98 0.20
CA ASP A 216 -7.93 -18.18 -0.44
C ASP A 216 -7.88 -17.50 -1.81
N SER A 217 -6.84 -16.75 -2.09
CA SER A 217 -6.58 -16.24 -3.44
C SER A 217 -6.30 -17.39 -4.43
N GLY A 218 -5.78 -18.53 -3.95
CA GLY A 218 -5.08 -19.49 -4.75
C GLY A 218 -3.73 -18.98 -5.24
N ILE A 219 -2.98 -19.84 -5.93
CA ILE A 219 -1.65 -19.49 -6.44
C ILE A 219 -1.78 -18.53 -7.63
N PHE A 220 -0.90 -17.52 -7.66
CA PHE A 220 -0.76 -16.55 -8.75
C PHE A 220 0.72 -16.31 -9.08
N THR A 221 1.01 -15.72 -10.23
CA THR A 221 2.37 -15.29 -10.57
C THR A 221 2.78 -14.11 -9.70
N PRO A 222 3.82 -14.25 -8.86
CA PRO A 222 4.21 -13.18 -7.94
C PRO A 222 4.70 -11.94 -8.68
N LYS A 223 4.47 -10.78 -8.08
CA LYS A 223 4.94 -9.48 -8.55
C LYS A 223 5.62 -8.74 -7.41
N LYS A 224 6.49 -7.77 -7.74
CA LYS A 224 7.25 -6.98 -6.75
C LYS A 224 6.32 -6.11 -5.92
N TYR A 225 5.38 -5.42 -6.55
CA TYR A 225 4.36 -4.63 -5.89
C TYR A 225 3.02 -5.31 -6.04
N MET A 226 2.31 -5.45 -4.93
CA MET A 226 0.97 -6.04 -4.94
C MET A 226 -0.01 -5.14 -4.19
N TRP A 227 -1.21 -5.09 -4.70
CA TRP A 227 -2.38 -4.48 -4.08
C TRP A 227 -3.46 -5.53 -3.91
N VAL A 228 -3.98 -5.66 -2.70
CA VAL A 228 -4.97 -6.69 -2.35
C VAL A 228 -6.18 -6.03 -1.76
N GLN A 229 -7.34 -6.38 -2.26
CA GLN A 229 -8.62 -6.04 -1.65
C GLN A 229 -9.40 -7.32 -1.37
N ALA A 230 -9.97 -7.39 -0.18
CA ALA A 230 -10.83 -8.50 0.18
C ALA A 230 -12.03 -8.00 0.98
N TRP A 231 -13.17 -8.62 0.77
CA TRP A 231 -14.35 -8.45 1.61
C TRP A 231 -14.94 -9.81 1.92
N GLY A 232 -15.61 -9.90 3.05
CA GLY A 232 -16.29 -11.13 3.42
C GLY A 232 -17.40 -10.88 4.42
N LYS A 233 -18.30 -11.86 4.48
CA LYS A 233 -19.37 -11.97 5.46
C LYS A 233 -19.24 -13.30 6.17
N ILE A 234 -19.25 -13.27 7.50
CA ILE A 234 -19.10 -14.46 8.35
C ILE A 234 -20.40 -14.73 9.06
N SER A 235 -20.88 -15.98 9.02
CA SER A 235 -22.15 -16.46 9.56
C SER A 235 -22.10 -17.99 9.65
N PRO A 236 -22.76 -18.68 10.63
CA PRO A 236 -23.72 -18.10 11.59
C PRO A 236 -23.10 -17.68 12.92
N ALA A 237 -21.80 -17.83 13.14
CA ALA A 237 -21.15 -17.48 14.40
C ALA A 237 -20.16 -16.34 14.23
N ASN A 238 -19.38 -16.05 15.26
CA ASN A 238 -18.42 -14.94 15.27
C ASN A 238 -17.29 -15.13 14.28
N GLY A 239 -16.80 -14.03 13.72
CA GLY A 239 -15.65 -13.97 12.85
C GLY A 239 -14.48 -13.20 13.43
N ALA A 240 -13.27 -13.59 13.04
CA ALA A 240 -12.03 -12.88 13.36
C ALA A 240 -11.10 -13.01 12.14
N PRO A 241 -11.27 -12.16 11.11
CA PRO A 241 -10.43 -12.23 9.93
C PRO A 241 -8.96 -11.98 10.30
N ALA A 242 -8.08 -12.84 9.79
CA ALA A 242 -6.64 -12.74 9.93
C ALA A 242 -5.98 -13.04 8.59
N ILE A 243 -4.84 -12.39 8.32
CA ILE A 243 -4.11 -12.55 7.06
C ILE A 243 -2.98 -13.57 7.27
N ARG A 244 -2.87 -14.50 6.33
CA ARG A 244 -1.69 -15.35 6.11
C ARG A 244 -1.25 -15.26 4.66
N VAL A 245 0.03 -15.39 4.45
CA VAL A 245 0.62 -15.39 3.11
C VAL A 245 1.54 -16.61 2.96
N GLY A 246 1.96 -16.90 1.75
CA GLY A 246 2.92 -17.97 1.52
C GLY A 246 3.39 -18.08 0.08
N ASN A 247 4.24 -19.08 -0.15
CA ASN A 247 4.72 -19.46 -1.47
C ASN A 247 4.28 -20.90 -1.75
N ASN A 248 3.44 -21.09 -2.77
CA ASN A 248 2.77 -22.34 -3.15
C ASN A 248 1.85 -22.95 -2.08
N SER A 249 2.11 -22.69 -0.83
CA SER A 249 1.27 -23.05 0.32
C SER A 249 1.25 -21.88 1.31
N ILE A 250 0.18 -21.79 2.09
CA ILE A 250 0.06 -20.78 3.15
C ILE A 250 1.01 -21.14 4.30
N ASP A 251 1.78 -20.15 4.74
CA ASP A 251 2.63 -20.29 5.91
C ASP A 251 1.79 -20.16 7.19
N THR A 252 1.79 -21.21 8.00
CA THR A 252 1.08 -21.28 9.29
C THR A 252 2.03 -21.22 10.48
N GLY A 253 3.34 -21.07 10.22
CA GLY A 253 4.36 -20.95 11.26
C GLY A 253 4.40 -19.54 11.87
N SER A 254 5.17 -19.41 12.96
CA SER A 254 5.37 -18.15 13.67
C SER A 254 6.37 -17.24 12.91
N ASN A 255 6.08 -16.97 11.62
CA ASN A 255 6.94 -16.25 10.70
C ASN A 255 6.44 -14.82 10.39
N TYR A 256 5.50 -14.31 11.18
CA TYR A 256 4.95 -12.97 11.03
C TYR A 256 5.29 -12.10 12.23
N ALA A 257 5.47 -10.82 11.98
CA ALA A 257 5.46 -9.79 13.02
C ALA A 257 4.65 -8.59 12.52
N TYR A 258 3.89 -7.96 13.40
CA TYR A 258 3.05 -6.84 13.01
C TYR A 258 2.87 -5.82 14.14
N ARG A 259 2.43 -4.63 13.75
CA ARG A 259 2.00 -3.57 14.65
C ARG A 259 0.71 -2.95 14.12
N ALA A 260 -0.24 -2.72 15.01
CA ALA A 260 -1.55 -2.22 14.60
C ALA A 260 -2.10 -1.15 15.54
N SER A 261 -3.14 -0.47 15.08
CA SER A 261 -3.97 0.47 15.84
C SER A 261 -5.43 0.17 15.57
N SER A 262 -6.23 0.13 16.62
CA SER A 262 -7.67 -0.12 16.54
C SER A 262 -8.43 1.08 17.08
N ASN A 263 -9.36 1.62 16.29
CA ASN A 263 -10.20 2.78 16.66
C ASN A 263 -9.40 3.97 17.23
N GLY A 264 -8.15 4.16 16.76
CA GLY A 264 -7.25 5.19 17.24
C GLY A 264 -6.34 4.78 18.40
N GLY A 265 -6.67 3.71 19.12
CA GLY A 265 -5.83 3.16 20.19
C GLY A 265 -4.68 2.31 19.66
N ASN A 266 -3.55 2.31 20.37
CA ASN A 266 -2.42 1.44 20.06
C ASN A 266 -2.73 0.00 20.52
N THR A 267 -2.60 -0.98 19.63
CA THR A 267 -2.72 -2.41 19.97
C THR A 267 -1.36 -3.08 20.20
N GLY A 268 -0.29 -2.30 20.12
CA GLY A 268 1.07 -2.77 20.41
C GLY A 268 1.74 -3.49 19.24
N ALA A 269 2.93 -3.99 19.56
CA ALA A 269 3.77 -4.81 18.71
C ALA A 269 3.50 -6.29 18.99
N VAL A 270 3.36 -7.09 17.94
CA VAL A 270 3.16 -8.54 18.04
C VAL A 270 4.27 -9.24 17.24
N PRO A 271 5.34 -9.66 17.88
CA PRO A 271 6.36 -10.51 17.27
C PRO A 271 5.93 -12.00 17.28
N ASN A 272 6.62 -12.82 16.50
CA ASN A 272 6.48 -14.28 16.48
C ASN A 272 5.03 -14.76 16.28
N ALA A 273 4.27 -14.06 15.45
CA ALA A 273 2.88 -14.40 15.18
C ALA A 273 2.75 -15.48 14.09
N CYS A 274 1.74 -16.35 14.21
CA CYS A 274 1.41 -17.33 13.18
C CYS A 274 0.43 -16.79 12.13
N ASN A 275 0.00 -15.57 12.28
CA ASN A 275 -0.85 -14.81 11.35
C ASN A 275 -0.73 -13.31 11.65
N ILE A 276 -1.29 -12.49 10.76
CA ILE A 276 -1.49 -11.06 10.98
C ILE A 276 -2.95 -10.89 11.42
N ASP A 277 -3.16 -10.69 12.71
CA ASP A 277 -4.50 -10.48 13.25
C ASP A 277 -5.00 -9.09 12.85
N THR A 278 -6.05 -9.06 12.05
CA THR A 278 -6.69 -7.84 11.56
C THR A 278 -7.96 -7.48 12.31
N ALA A 279 -8.46 -8.35 13.18
CA ALA A 279 -9.66 -8.11 13.95
C ALA A 279 -9.34 -7.50 15.32
N PRO A 280 -9.84 -6.31 15.66
CA PRO A 280 -9.68 -5.72 16.98
C PRO A 280 -10.55 -6.42 18.05
N ALA A 281 -11.60 -7.08 17.59
CA ALA A 281 -12.55 -7.89 18.34
C ALA A 281 -13.20 -8.89 17.36
N PHE A 282 -13.91 -9.85 17.88
CA PHE A 282 -14.74 -10.71 17.05
C PHE A 282 -15.82 -9.87 16.37
N ILE A 283 -16.01 -10.08 15.07
CA ILE A 283 -17.19 -9.60 14.36
C ILE A 283 -18.35 -10.56 14.71
N GLY A 284 -19.53 -9.99 14.89
CA GLY A 284 -20.72 -10.76 15.20
C GLY A 284 -21.23 -11.56 13.99
N ASN A 285 -22.26 -12.34 14.25
CA ASN A 285 -22.94 -13.11 13.22
C ASN A 285 -23.51 -12.17 12.14
N ASN A 286 -23.31 -12.53 10.87
CA ASN A 286 -23.74 -11.77 9.67
C ASN A 286 -23.03 -10.43 9.44
N GLU A 287 -21.98 -10.12 10.17
CA GLU A 287 -21.21 -8.93 9.95
C GLU A 287 -20.22 -9.08 8.79
N THR A 288 -19.86 -7.95 8.21
CA THR A 288 -18.99 -7.86 7.04
C THR A 288 -17.69 -7.16 7.38
N PHE A 289 -16.66 -7.47 6.60
CA PHE A 289 -15.40 -6.74 6.64
C PHE A 289 -14.94 -6.35 5.25
N PHE A 290 -14.06 -5.34 5.20
CA PHE A 290 -13.32 -4.94 4.01
C PHE A 290 -11.86 -4.71 4.38
N ILE A 291 -10.95 -5.34 3.60
CA ILE A 291 -9.49 -5.20 3.72
C ILE A 291 -8.94 -4.53 2.47
N ASN A 292 -8.04 -3.57 2.69
CA ASN A 292 -7.19 -2.98 1.65
C ASN A 292 -5.73 -3.09 2.10
N MET A 293 -4.87 -3.68 1.27
CA MET A 293 -3.49 -3.98 1.63
C MET A 293 -2.54 -3.76 0.46
N PHE A 294 -1.37 -3.17 0.74
CA PHE A 294 -0.25 -3.07 -0.21
C PHE A 294 0.93 -3.87 0.31
N ILE A 295 1.67 -4.49 -0.60
CA ILE A 295 2.80 -5.37 -0.29
C ILE A 295 3.98 -5.02 -1.19
N VAL A 296 5.17 -4.89 -0.61
CA VAL A 296 6.42 -5.04 -1.34
C VAL A 296 6.93 -6.46 -1.16
N ASN A 297 7.10 -7.17 -2.28
CA ASN A 297 7.31 -8.62 -2.36
C ASN A 297 8.66 -8.95 -3.02
N ASP A 298 9.74 -8.33 -2.55
CA ASP A 298 11.09 -8.60 -3.02
C ASP A 298 11.49 -10.04 -2.68
N SER A 299 12.06 -10.79 -3.64
CA SER A 299 12.41 -12.20 -3.46
C SER A 299 13.49 -12.43 -2.40
N SER A 300 14.38 -11.46 -2.19
CA SER A 300 15.55 -11.55 -1.31
C SER A 300 15.40 -10.84 0.03
N LYS A 301 14.24 -10.25 0.29
CA LYS A 301 13.96 -9.43 1.48
C LYS A 301 12.76 -9.97 2.26
N GLU A 302 12.65 -9.56 3.54
CA GLU A 302 11.40 -9.72 4.29
C GLU A 302 10.29 -8.95 3.57
N LYS A 303 9.11 -9.56 3.44
CA LYS A 303 7.97 -8.93 2.72
C LYS A 303 7.29 -7.96 3.66
N LEU A 304 7.18 -6.70 3.23
CA LEU A 304 6.56 -5.65 4.04
C LEU A 304 5.15 -5.38 3.52
N MET A 305 4.21 -5.25 4.45
CA MET A 305 2.78 -5.08 4.16
C MET A 305 2.20 -3.92 4.96
N ILE A 306 1.41 -3.10 4.28
CA ILE A 306 0.63 -2.01 4.85
C ILE A 306 -0.83 -2.35 4.64
N TRP A 307 -1.65 -2.37 5.70
CA TRP A 307 -3.04 -2.79 5.59
C TRP A 307 -4.00 -1.98 6.45
N ASN A 308 -5.23 -1.89 5.96
CA ASN A 308 -6.37 -1.31 6.64
C ASN A 308 -7.54 -2.29 6.56
N ILE A 309 -8.27 -2.43 7.65
CA ILE A 309 -9.53 -3.16 7.70
C ILE A 309 -10.63 -2.33 8.34
N MET A 310 -11.82 -2.48 7.83
CA MET A 310 -13.06 -2.01 8.43
C MET A 310 -13.96 -3.23 8.68
N LEU A 311 -14.61 -3.22 9.84
CA LEU A 311 -15.59 -4.21 10.27
C LEU A 311 -16.92 -3.50 10.52
N SER A 312 -18.03 -4.08 10.11
CA SER A 312 -19.35 -3.44 10.28
C SER A 312 -19.80 -3.33 11.75
N SER A 313 -19.20 -4.11 12.66
CA SER A 313 -19.45 -4.19 14.10
C SER A 313 -20.83 -4.76 14.45
N ALA A 314 -21.90 -4.04 14.21
CA ALA A 314 -23.28 -4.52 14.35
C ALA A 314 -24.14 -3.86 13.27
N SER A 315 -25.25 -4.47 12.95
CA SER A 315 -26.15 -3.95 11.94
C SER A 315 -26.81 -2.63 12.38
N GLY A 316 -27.13 -1.78 11.42
CA GLY A 316 -27.87 -0.54 11.62
C GLY A 316 -26.98 0.69 11.86
N ALA A 317 -27.49 1.85 11.48
CA ALA A 317 -26.75 3.11 11.49
C ALA A 317 -26.41 3.64 12.90
N SER A 318 -27.00 3.06 13.93
CA SER A 318 -26.70 3.41 15.34
C SER A 318 -25.36 2.81 15.83
N ASN A 319 -24.75 1.90 15.06
CA ASN A 319 -23.51 1.22 15.43
C ASN A 319 -22.38 1.70 14.54
N ALA A 320 -21.39 2.38 15.12
CA ALA A 320 -20.22 2.82 14.40
C ALA A 320 -19.35 1.62 13.97
N PRO A 321 -18.82 1.59 12.74
CA PRO A 321 -17.93 0.55 12.31
C PRO A 321 -16.62 0.58 13.08
N THR A 322 -16.01 -0.57 13.26
CA THR A 322 -14.67 -0.71 13.81
C THR A 322 -13.64 -0.65 12.70
N ARG A 323 -12.59 0.11 12.90
CA ARG A 323 -11.44 0.14 12.00
C ARG A 323 -10.19 -0.38 12.68
N ARG A 324 -9.36 -1.08 11.92
CA ARG A 324 -7.98 -1.36 12.30
C ARG A 324 -7.04 -1.07 11.14
N LYS A 325 -5.89 -0.55 11.43
CA LYS A 325 -4.84 -0.28 10.47
C LYS A 325 -3.51 -0.78 11.04
N GLY A 326 -2.67 -1.29 10.17
CA GLY A 326 -1.42 -1.85 10.64
C GLY A 326 -0.39 -2.03 9.54
N VAL A 327 0.76 -2.41 10.00
CA VAL A 327 1.89 -2.84 9.20
C VAL A 327 2.34 -4.21 9.67
N SER A 328 2.86 -5.01 8.75
CA SER A 328 3.32 -6.35 9.06
C SER A 328 4.46 -6.77 8.16
N LYS A 329 5.20 -7.76 8.61
CA LYS A 329 6.21 -8.42 7.79
C LYS A 329 6.07 -9.93 7.86
N TRP A 330 6.40 -10.58 6.74
CA TRP A 330 6.64 -12.01 6.64
C TRP A 330 8.14 -12.20 6.42
N VAL A 331 8.79 -12.93 7.34
CA VAL A 331 10.25 -12.98 7.44
C VAL A 331 10.96 -13.91 6.44
N ASN A 332 10.23 -14.42 5.47
CA ASN A 332 10.81 -15.22 4.40
C ASN A 332 11.63 -14.33 3.45
N THR A 333 12.91 -14.61 3.34
CA THR A 333 13.86 -13.89 2.45
C THR A 333 14.28 -14.67 1.22
N SER A 334 13.67 -15.85 0.98
CA SER A 334 14.03 -16.73 -0.12
C SER A 334 12.95 -16.86 -1.19
N ASN A 335 11.69 -16.56 -0.82
CA ASN A 335 10.55 -16.75 -1.72
C ASN A 335 9.67 -15.50 -1.73
N GLN A 336 9.05 -15.25 -2.87
CA GLN A 336 7.99 -14.27 -3.01
C GLN A 336 6.64 -14.84 -2.55
N ILE A 337 5.76 -13.97 -2.08
CA ILE A 337 4.36 -14.31 -1.83
C ILE A 337 3.69 -14.57 -3.19
N ASN A 338 3.04 -15.72 -3.33
CA ASN A 338 2.21 -16.07 -4.48
C ASN A 338 0.87 -16.71 -4.06
N ASN A 339 0.57 -16.69 -2.75
CA ASN A 339 -0.68 -17.17 -2.20
C ASN A 339 -1.04 -16.33 -0.97
N ILE A 340 -2.30 -15.90 -0.87
CA ILE A 340 -2.82 -15.05 0.23
C ILE A 340 -4.13 -15.66 0.72
N ARG A 341 -4.25 -15.78 2.04
CA ARG A 341 -5.45 -16.25 2.72
C ARG A 341 -5.95 -15.19 3.70
N ILE A 342 -7.24 -14.92 3.64
CA ILE A 342 -7.95 -14.29 4.76
C ILE A 342 -8.64 -15.41 5.52
N TRP A 343 -8.08 -15.76 6.68
CA TRP A 343 -8.54 -16.86 7.51
C TRP A 343 -9.47 -16.33 8.60
N ASN A 344 -10.58 -17.01 8.80
CA ASN A 344 -11.42 -16.77 9.96
C ASN A 344 -10.85 -17.51 11.18
N ASN A 345 -10.29 -16.76 12.14
CA ASN A 345 -9.73 -17.31 13.38
C ASN A 345 -10.79 -17.37 14.51
N ALA A 346 -12.02 -17.75 14.18
CA ALA A 346 -13.13 -17.87 15.12
C ALA A 346 -14.07 -19.00 14.69
N SER A 347 -15.19 -19.16 15.36
CA SER A 347 -16.10 -20.30 15.20
C SER A 347 -17.09 -20.20 14.04
N GLY A 348 -17.18 -19.04 13.36
CA GLY A 348 -18.08 -18.86 12.22
C GLY A 348 -17.42 -19.21 10.89
N ASP A 349 -18.23 -19.46 9.88
CA ASP A 349 -17.80 -19.72 8.50
C ASP A 349 -18.04 -18.51 7.60
N TYR A 350 -17.31 -18.43 6.50
CA TYR A 350 -17.68 -17.52 5.41
C TYR A 350 -19.03 -17.94 4.83
N SER A 351 -19.97 -17.01 4.75
CA SER A 351 -21.21 -17.20 3.99
C SER A 351 -21.13 -16.53 2.62
N ASN A 352 -20.21 -15.60 2.45
CA ASN A 352 -19.85 -14.96 1.18
C ASN A 352 -18.52 -14.20 1.33
N GLY A 353 -17.76 -14.07 0.24
CA GLY A 353 -16.55 -13.27 0.23
C GLY A 353 -15.81 -13.32 -1.08
N GLN A 354 -14.96 -12.33 -1.27
CA GLN A 354 -14.08 -12.24 -2.43
C GLN A 354 -12.74 -11.65 -2.03
N ILE A 355 -11.69 -12.16 -2.61
CA ILE A 355 -10.34 -11.58 -2.62
C ILE A 355 -9.93 -11.29 -4.05
N LYS A 356 -9.36 -10.12 -4.27
CA LYS A 356 -8.78 -9.70 -5.54
C LYS A 356 -7.34 -9.23 -5.30
N VAL A 357 -6.43 -9.73 -6.13
CA VAL A 357 -5.00 -9.43 -6.07
C VAL A 357 -4.58 -8.81 -7.39
N TRP A 358 -3.97 -7.64 -7.32
CA TRP A 358 -3.31 -6.98 -8.44
C TRP A 358 -1.83 -6.88 -8.16
N GLY A 359 -1.02 -6.74 -9.21
CA GLY A 359 0.40 -6.51 -9.05
C GLY A 359 1.11 -6.03 -10.30
N HIS A 360 2.33 -5.54 -10.07
CA HIS A 360 3.29 -5.12 -11.10
C HIS A 360 4.72 -5.28 -10.58
N ASP A 361 5.67 -5.36 -11.51
CA ASP A 361 7.13 -5.39 -11.20
C ASP A 361 7.77 -4.01 -11.23
#